data_5a20e979611a85dbd908c8a63bce8946
#
_entry.id   5a20e979611a85dbd908c8a63bce8946
#
_cell.length_a   1.000
_cell.length_b   1.000
_cell.length_c   1.000
_cell.angle_alpha   90.00
_cell.angle_beta   90.00
_cell.angle_gamma   90.00
#
_symmetry.space_group_name_H-M   'P 1'
#
loop_
_entity.id
_entity.type
_entity.pdbx_description
1 polymer ?
#
loop_
_entity_poly.entity_id
_entity_poly.type
_entity_poly.pdbx_seq_one_letter_code
_entity_poly.pdbx_strand_id
1 'polypeptide(L)'
;MAQIIYVGKLGQTKGQTLFCAHLATILAEQKKCAVVDFQPQNHLLEMFVAKRHHFNLKEKQNLPVPTYLAYHKNILSESSKDYDFLVLDSSDTSLIKEADIVLTLVAEPSLALELSKKESEISNILWNAKKARASNGKNAFKHFLIPTASFDTQTTEKLQKSAQKMGYALAPVLQENPSYTKGLAEGICVLDKNLPYFKNVFDETDFFARRNLKQILEFIFADK
;
A
#
# COMPACT_ATOMS: atom_id res chain seq x y z
N MET A 1 5.68 15.31 11.97
CA MET A 1 6.38 14.48 10.97
C MET A 1 5.38 13.55 10.32
N ALA A 2 5.49 13.37 9.01
CA ALA A 2 4.63 12.45 8.29
C ALA A 2 4.78 11.01 8.79
N GLN A 3 3.70 10.24 8.79
CA GLN A 3 3.75 8.79 8.90
C GLN A 3 4.14 8.21 7.55
N ILE A 4 5.26 7.48 7.51
CA ILE A 4 5.81 6.90 6.28
C ILE A 4 5.32 5.47 6.14
N ILE A 5 4.66 5.17 5.02
CA ILE A 5 4.10 3.87 4.69
C ILE A 5 4.85 3.31 3.48
N TYR A 6 5.66 2.29 3.69
CA TYR A 6 6.33 1.58 2.61
C TYR A 6 5.42 0.48 2.07
N VAL A 7 5.23 0.47 0.77
CA VAL A 7 4.53 -0.59 0.05
C VAL A 7 5.53 -1.29 -0.86
N GLY A 8 5.81 -2.53 -0.57
CA GLY A 8 6.69 -3.38 -1.34
C GLY A 8 6.01 -4.69 -1.75
N LYS A 9 6.74 -5.51 -2.52
CA LYS A 9 6.27 -6.82 -2.98
C LYS A 9 7.34 -7.87 -2.86
N LEU A 10 6.91 -9.12 -2.73
CA LEU A 10 7.77 -10.28 -2.84
C LEU A 10 7.56 -10.97 -4.19
N GLY A 11 8.67 -11.30 -4.86
CA GLY A 11 8.66 -11.99 -6.15
C GLY A 11 7.98 -11.17 -7.25
N GLN A 12 7.28 -11.87 -8.12
CA GLN A 12 6.58 -11.29 -9.29
C GLN A 12 5.15 -10.80 -8.98
N THR A 13 4.89 -10.49 -7.70
CA THR A 13 3.57 -10.00 -7.28
C THR A 13 3.19 -8.73 -8.03
N LYS A 14 1.98 -8.73 -8.60
CA LYS A 14 1.39 -7.59 -9.32
C LYS A 14 0.56 -6.71 -8.39
N GLY A 15 0.26 -5.49 -8.82
CA GLY A 15 -0.71 -4.62 -8.15
C GLY A 15 -0.16 -3.69 -7.09
N GLN A 16 1.16 -3.65 -6.86
CA GLN A 16 1.79 -2.77 -5.87
C GLN A 16 1.43 -1.29 -6.12
N THR A 17 1.73 -0.77 -7.29
CA THR A 17 1.43 0.62 -7.69
C THR A 17 -0.07 0.93 -7.61
N LEU A 18 -0.90 -0.02 -8.03
CA LEU A 18 -2.35 0.06 -7.95
C LEU A 18 -2.82 0.19 -6.49
N PHE A 19 -2.26 -0.61 -5.61
CA PHE A 19 -2.56 -0.55 -4.18
C PHE A 19 -2.10 0.78 -3.57
N CYS A 20 -0.91 1.30 -3.96
CA CYS A 20 -0.43 2.61 -3.54
C CYS A 20 -1.39 3.74 -3.96
N ALA A 21 -1.90 3.71 -5.19
CA ALA A 21 -2.85 4.70 -5.68
C ALA A 21 -4.14 4.73 -4.84
N HIS A 22 -4.73 3.55 -4.57
CA HIS A 22 -5.93 3.44 -3.75
C HIS A 22 -5.68 3.87 -2.30
N LEU A 23 -4.57 3.41 -1.70
CA LEU A 23 -4.18 3.74 -0.34
C LEU A 23 -3.99 5.25 -0.16
N ALA A 24 -3.19 5.87 -1.04
CA ALA A 24 -2.93 7.31 -0.97
C ALA A 24 -4.20 8.14 -1.14
N THR A 25 -5.13 7.72 -2.01
CA THR A 25 -6.42 8.37 -2.20
C THR A 25 -7.25 8.39 -0.91
N ILE A 26 -7.33 7.24 -0.24
CA ILE A 26 -8.10 7.09 0.99
C ILE A 26 -7.50 7.91 2.14
N LEU A 27 -6.18 7.90 2.25
CA LEU A 27 -5.50 8.73 3.25
C LEU A 27 -5.69 10.22 2.97
N ALA A 28 -5.75 10.61 1.69
CA ALA A 28 -6.03 11.99 1.28
C ALA A 28 -7.46 12.47 1.60
N GLU A 29 -8.41 11.55 1.88
CA GLU A 29 -9.74 11.93 2.40
C GLU A 29 -9.69 12.56 3.79
N GLN A 30 -8.70 12.22 4.57
CA GLN A 30 -8.63 12.59 5.98
C GLN A 30 -7.57 13.64 6.26
N LYS A 31 -6.43 13.60 5.55
CA LYS A 31 -5.25 14.41 5.83
C LYS A 31 -4.40 14.63 4.58
N LYS A 32 -3.41 15.51 4.67
CA LYS A 32 -2.45 15.73 3.58
C LYS A 32 -1.64 14.47 3.31
N CYS A 33 -1.82 13.87 2.15
CA CYS A 33 -1.14 12.66 1.72
C CYS A 33 -0.38 12.89 0.42
N ALA A 34 0.85 12.39 0.37
CA ALA A 34 1.59 12.27 -0.88
C ALA A 34 1.94 10.82 -1.18
N VAL A 35 1.98 10.49 -2.47
CA VAL A 35 2.54 9.24 -2.98
C VAL A 35 3.89 9.53 -3.61
N VAL A 36 4.91 8.78 -3.19
CA VAL A 36 6.28 8.92 -3.70
C VAL A 36 6.58 7.73 -4.60
N ASP A 37 6.85 8.00 -5.87
CA ASP A 37 7.13 6.99 -6.88
C ASP A 37 8.64 6.75 -7.01
N PHE A 38 9.09 5.57 -6.56
CA PHE A 38 10.46 5.10 -6.71
C PHE A 38 10.68 4.29 -7.99
N GLN A 39 9.63 4.10 -8.80
CA GLN A 39 9.66 3.38 -10.06
C GLN A 39 9.07 4.23 -11.20
N PRO A 40 9.60 5.45 -11.47
CA PRO A 40 8.97 6.44 -12.34
C PRO A 40 8.84 6.00 -13.81
N GLN A 41 9.49 4.91 -14.20
CA GLN A 41 9.46 4.40 -15.58
C GLN A 41 8.06 4.05 -16.08
N ASN A 42 7.12 3.76 -15.18
CA ASN A 42 5.75 3.36 -15.53
C ASN A 42 4.77 4.53 -15.56
N HIS A 43 5.11 5.69 -15.02
CA HIS A 43 4.27 6.89 -14.91
C HIS A 43 2.83 6.66 -14.37
N LEU A 44 2.53 5.48 -13.83
CA LEU A 44 1.16 5.09 -13.47
C LEU A 44 0.57 5.95 -12.35
N LEU A 45 1.37 6.24 -11.32
CA LEU A 45 0.92 7.07 -10.20
C LEU A 45 0.76 8.54 -10.63
N GLU A 46 1.70 9.06 -11.41
CA GLU A 46 1.62 10.41 -11.98
C GLU A 46 0.37 10.57 -12.83
N MET A 47 0.17 9.62 -13.77
CA MET A 47 -1.01 9.61 -14.66
C MET A 47 -2.31 9.50 -13.85
N PHE A 48 -2.35 8.67 -12.83
CA PHE A 48 -3.52 8.53 -11.96
C PHE A 48 -3.88 9.84 -11.27
N VAL A 49 -2.89 10.49 -10.65
CA VAL A 49 -3.10 11.76 -9.95
C VAL A 49 -3.54 12.85 -10.93
N ALA A 50 -2.89 12.96 -12.10
CA ALA A 50 -3.26 13.92 -13.15
C ALA A 50 -4.69 13.70 -13.66
N LYS A 51 -5.07 12.46 -13.93
CA LYS A 51 -6.43 12.11 -14.36
C LYS A 51 -7.47 12.40 -13.30
N ARG A 52 -7.14 12.19 -12.03
CA ARG A 52 -8.04 12.49 -10.91
C ARG A 52 -8.30 14.00 -10.79
N HIS A 53 -7.27 14.82 -10.97
CA HIS A 53 -7.45 16.28 -11.08
C HIS A 53 -8.35 16.65 -12.27
N HIS A 54 -8.08 16.07 -13.43
CA HIS A 54 -8.89 16.31 -14.64
C HIS A 54 -10.35 15.90 -14.43
N PHE A 55 -10.58 14.72 -13.84
CA PHE A 55 -11.92 14.24 -13.51
C PHE A 55 -12.66 15.21 -12.60
N ASN A 56 -12.02 15.70 -11.53
CA ASN A 56 -12.61 16.69 -10.64
C ASN A 56 -13.05 17.97 -11.38
N LEU A 57 -12.20 18.46 -12.29
CA LEU A 57 -12.51 19.66 -13.06
C LEU A 57 -13.66 19.40 -14.05
N LYS A 58 -13.60 18.31 -14.79
CA LYS A 58 -14.60 17.97 -15.83
C LYS A 58 -15.97 17.69 -15.23
N GLU A 59 -16.03 16.86 -14.20
CA GLU A 59 -17.28 16.42 -13.59
C GLU A 59 -17.73 17.32 -12.42
N LYS A 60 -17.02 18.43 -12.17
CA LYS A 60 -17.28 19.37 -11.06
C LYS A 60 -17.37 18.64 -9.70
N GLN A 61 -16.49 17.67 -9.50
CA GLN A 61 -16.38 16.89 -8.28
C GLN A 61 -15.25 17.46 -7.40
N ASN A 62 -15.24 17.05 -6.13
CA ASN A 62 -14.20 17.40 -5.18
C ASN A 62 -13.66 16.12 -4.51
N LEU A 63 -13.22 15.17 -5.34
CA LEU A 63 -12.60 13.96 -4.84
C LEU A 63 -11.22 14.27 -4.22
N PRO A 64 -10.88 13.68 -3.10
CA PRO A 64 -9.55 13.83 -2.50
C PRO A 64 -8.45 13.43 -3.48
N VAL A 65 -7.45 14.27 -3.63
CA VAL A 65 -6.33 14.03 -4.55
C VAL A 65 -5.04 13.97 -3.74
N PRO A 66 -4.34 12.82 -3.72
CA PRO A 66 -3.00 12.76 -3.15
C PRO A 66 -2.02 13.58 -4.01
N THR A 67 -0.97 14.11 -3.40
CA THR A 67 0.11 14.75 -4.16
C THR A 67 1.02 13.69 -4.74
N TYR A 68 1.35 13.78 -6.03
CA TYR A 68 2.40 12.98 -6.64
C TYR A 68 3.77 13.62 -6.42
N LEU A 69 4.74 12.84 -5.97
CA LEU A 69 6.11 13.23 -5.81
C LEU A 69 7.04 12.24 -6.53
N ALA A 70 7.79 12.75 -7.50
CA ALA A 70 8.84 11.97 -8.13
C ALA A 70 10.02 11.79 -7.16
N TYR A 71 10.62 10.60 -7.17
CA TYR A 71 11.76 10.32 -6.30
C TYR A 71 12.97 11.21 -6.59
N HIS A 72 13.54 11.75 -5.53
CA HIS A 72 14.90 12.30 -5.49
C HIS A 72 15.52 12.05 -4.10
N LYS A 73 16.84 12.15 -4.01
CA LYS A 73 17.63 11.69 -2.84
C LYS A 73 17.12 12.18 -1.48
N ASN A 74 16.59 13.40 -1.41
CA ASN A 74 16.19 14.03 -0.14
C ASN A 74 14.67 14.07 0.05
N ILE A 75 13.88 13.47 -0.84
CA ILE A 75 12.43 13.61 -0.90
C ILE A 75 11.75 13.33 0.45
N LEU A 76 12.18 12.30 1.19
CA LEU A 76 11.56 11.93 2.46
C LEU A 76 11.78 12.97 3.55
N SER A 77 13.00 13.51 3.64
CA SER A 77 13.34 14.52 4.65
C SER A 77 12.70 15.87 4.37
N GLU A 78 12.58 16.24 3.10
CA GLU A 78 11.95 17.49 2.68
C GLU A 78 10.42 17.41 2.85
N SER A 79 9.80 16.33 2.36
CA SER A 79 8.34 16.18 2.35
C SER A 79 7.74 15.80 3.72
N SER A 80 8.53 15.22 4.63
CA SER A 80 8.02 14.79 5.94
C SER A 80 7.44 15.89 6.83
N LYS A 81 7.70 17.15 6.49
CA LYS A 81 7.17 18.33 7.21
C LYS A 81 5.86 18.84 6.62
N ASP A 82 5.61 18.57 5.35
CA ASP A 82 4.52 19.16 4.58
C ASP A 82 3.29 18.26 4.50
N TYR A 83 3.48 16.95 4.78
CA TYR A 83 2.44 15.93 4.68
C TYR A 83 2.23 15.22 6.01
N ASP A 84 1.02 14.68 6.20
CA ASP A 84 0.69 13.80 7.32
C ASP A 84 1.03 12.34 6.98
N PHE A 85 0.91 11.97 5.69
CA PHE A 85 1.23 10.63 5.16
C PHE A 85 2.11 10.72 3.93
N LEU A 86 3.11 9.83 3.88
CA LEU A 86 3.92 9.56 2.69
C LEU A 86 3.79 8.07 2.34
N VAL A 87 3.16 7.76 1.20
CA VAL A 87 3.03 6.39 0.68
C VAL A 87 4.15 6.15 -0.33
N LEU A 88 5.05 5.21 -0.05
CA LEU A 88 6.20 4.91 -0.89
C LEU A 88 5.90 3.70 -1.76
N ASP A 89 5.86 3.88 -3.09
CA ASP A 89 5.81 2.80 -4.07
C ASP A 89 7.23 2.41 -4.45
N SER A 90 7.77 1.37 -3.82
CA SER A 90 9.18 1.01 -4.00
C SER A 90 9.45 -0.48 -3.89
N SER A 91 10.39 -0.96 -4.71
CA SER A 91 11.04 -2.26 -4.52
C SER A 91 12.38 -2.16 -3.78
N ASP A 92 12.85 -0.96 -3.46
CA ASP A 92 14.09 -0.76 -2.71
C ASP A 92 13.86 -1.01 -1.22
N THR A 93 14.30 -2.16 -0.75
CA THR A 93 14.18 -2.59 0.65
C THR A 93 14.99 -1.75 1.63
N SER A 94 15.95 -0.96 1.15
CA SER A 94 16.71 -0.04 2.00
C SER A 94 15.86 1.06 2.63
N LEU A 95 14.70 1.34 2.04
CA LEU A 95 13.72 2.33 2.51
C LEU A 95 12.87 1.84 3.69
N ILE A 96 12.82 0.54 3.94
CA ILE A 96 12.05 -0.06 5.05
C ILE A 96 12.44 0.56 6.41
N LYS A 97 13.70 0.88 6.60
CA LYS A 97 14.19 1.53 7.83
C LYS A 97 13.62 2.92 8.08
N GLU A 98 13.11 3.59 7.04
CA GLU A 98 12.47 4.91 7.16
C GLU A 98 10.97 4.81 7.45
N ALA A 99 10.34 3.68 7.12
CA ALA A 99 8.90 3.50 7.22
C ALA A 99 8.41 3.27 8.65
N ASP A 100 7.24 3.79 8.99
CA ASP A 100 6.51 3.51 10.23
C ASP A 100 5.57 2.33 10.06
N ILE A 101 5.08 2.12 8.83
CA ILE A 101 4.28 0.98 8.42
C ILE A 101 4.92 0.35 7.18
N VAL A 102 5.09 -0.96 7.20
CA VAL A 102 5.60 -1.76 6.08
C VAL A 102 4.49 -2.68 5.60
N LEU A 103 4.08 -2.52 4.36
CA LEU A 103 3.08 -3.34 3.68
C LEU A 103 3.78 -4.18 2.62
N THR A 104 3.74 -5.50 2.77
CA THR A 104 4.40 -6.42 1.84
C THR A 104 3.35 -7.25 1.11
N LEU A 105 3.22 -7.02 -0.20
CA LEU A 105 2.33 -7.80 -1.06
C LEU A 105 3.01 -9.10 -1.48
N VAL A 106 2.29 -10.22 -1.46
CA VAL A 106 2.82 -11.53 -1.84
C VAL A 106 1.76 -12.39 -2.51
N ALA A 107 2.08 -12.94 -3.69
CA ALA A 107 1.21 -13.87 -4.42
C ALA A 107 1.60 -15.34 -4.18
N GLU A 108 2.88 -15.61 -3.92
CA GLU A 108 3.42 -16.95 -3.85
C GLU A 108 3.52 -17.45 -2.40
N PRO A 109 2.85 -18.58 -2.04
CA PRO A 109 2.91 -19.15 -0.70
C PRO A 109 4.33 -19.47 -0.23
N SER A 110 5.19 -19.94 -1.13
CA SER A 110 6.59 -20.24 -0.85
C SER A 110 7.37 -19.04 -0.37
N LEU A 111 7.20 -17.87 -1.02
CA LEU A 111 7.84 -16.62 -0.62
C LEU A 111 7.27 -16.08 0.69
N ALA A 112 5.96 -16.24 0.90
CA ALA A 112 5.35 -15.87 2.17
C ALA A 112 5.93 -16.72 3.33
N LEU A 113 6.16 -18.01 3.11
CA LEU A 113 6.77 -18.90 4.10
C LEU A 113 8.26 -18.59 4.37
N GLU A 114 8.98 -17.96 3.43
CA GLU A 114 10.35 -17.49 3.68
C GLU A 114 10.38 -16.47 4.84
N LEU A 115 9.35 -15.62 4.99
CA LEU A 115 9.22 -14.72 6.14
C LEU A 115 9.15 -15.45 7.49
N SER A 116 8.78 -16.73 7.47
CA SER A 116 8.70 -17.57 8.68
C SER A 116 10.06 -18.14 9.11
N LYS A 117 11.07 -18.05 8.25
CA LYS A 117 12.41 -18.55 8.50
C LYS A 117 13.30 -17.44 9.04
N LYS A 118 13.89 -17.62 10.22
CA LYS A 118 14.75 -16.62 10.86
C LYS A 118 15.97 -16.21 10.01
N GLU A 119 16.48 -17.12 9.20
CA GLU A 119 17.71 -16.95 8.43
C GLU A 119 17.46 -16.66 6.95
N SER A 120 16.20 -16.40 6.57
CA SER A 120 15.91 -15.99 5.19
C SER A 120 16.44 -14.59 4.91
N GLU A 121 16.78 -14.33 3.66
CA GLU A 121 17.22 -13.00 3.21
C GLU A 121 16.22 -11.91 3.59
N ILE A 122 14.92 -12.18 3.38
CA ILE A 122 13.83 -11.23 3.68
C ILE A 122 13.76 -10.95 5.19
N SER A 123 13.85 -11.99 6.02
CA SER A 123 13.83 -11.83 7.48
C SER A 123 15.04 -11.04 7.96
N ASN A 124 16.21 -11.25 7.36
CA ASN A 124 17.42 -10.48 7.66
C ASN A 124 17.27 -9.00 7.26
N ILE A 125 16.69 -8.69 6.11
CA ILE A 125 16.41 -7.32 5.68
C ILE A 125 15.52 -6.61 6.72
N LEU A 126 14.39 -7.24 7.09
CA LEU A 126 13.45 -6.69 8.06
C LEU A 126 14.09 -6.51 9.45
N TRP A 127 14.90 -7.48 9.88
CA TRP A 127 15.62 -7.41 11.15
C TRP A 127 16.64 -6.25 11.15
N ASN A 128 17.43 -6.13 10.10
CA ASN A 128 18.42 -5.05 9.96
C ASN A 128 17.72 -3.68 9.92
N ALA A 129 16.60 -3.55 9.25
CA ALA A 129 15.82 -2.32 9.24
C ALA A 129 15.29 -1.97 10.64
N LYS A 130 14.76 -2.94 11.41
CA LYS A 130 14.36 -2.72 12.82
C LYS A 130 15.52 -2.28 13.69
N LYS A 131 16.69 -2.92 13.53
CA LYS A 131 17.91 -2.57 14.26
C LYS A 131 18.39 -1.16 13.94
N ALA A 132 18.41 -0.79 12.65
CA ALA A 132 18.78 0.55 12.21
C ALA A 132 17.84 1.64 12.78
N ARG A 133 16.52 1.36 12.81
CA ARG A 133 15.56 2.29 13.44
C ARG A 133 15.82 2.47 14.93
N ALA A 134 16.02 1.37 15.65
CA ALA A 134 16.31 1.43 17.09
C ALA A 134 17.59 2.22 17.39
N SER A 135 18.63 2.04 16.56
CA SER A 135 19.89 2.81 16.69
C SER A 135 19.70 4.31 16.45
N ASN A 136 18.67 4.70 15.70
CA ASN A 136 18.30 6.10 15.43
C ASN A 136 17.21 6.63 16.37
N GLY A 137 16.88 5.92 17.45
CA GLY A 137 15.87 6.32 18.43
C GLY A 137 14.42 6.28 17.88
N LYS A 138 14.19 5.61 16.74
CA LYS A 138 12.86 5.46 16.16
C LYS A 138 12.19 4.18 16.69
N ASN A 139 10.87 4.22 16.86
CA ASN A 139 10.08 3.04 17.19
C ASN A 139 10.16 1.98 16.08
N ALA A 140 9.94 0.71 16.44
CA ALA A 140 9.80 -0.35 15.43
C ALA A 140 8.60 -0.06 14.52
N PHE A 141 8.75 -0.37 13.22
CA PHE A 141 7.63 -0.27 12.29
C PHE A 141 6.59 -1.38 12.53
N LYS A 142 5.33 -1.11 12.22
CA LYS A 142 4.29 -2.14 12.06
C LYS A 142 4.50 -2.82 10.72
N HIS A 143 4.50 -4.15 10.68
CA HIS A 143 4.65 -4.91 9.43
C HIS A 143 3.41 -5.74 9.16
N PHE A 144 2.84 -5.60 7.95
CA PHE A 144 1.70 -6.34 7.46
C PHE A 144 2.07 -7.10 6.20
N LEU A 145 1.81 -8.40 6.20
CA LEU A 145 1.87 -9.24 5.01
C LEU A 145 0.49 -9.28 4.37
N ILE A 146 0.38 -8.86 3.12
CA ILE A 146 -0.87 -8.80 2.37
C ILE A 146 -0.82 -9.84 1.25
N PRO A 147 -1.48 -11.01 1.42
CA PRO A 147 -1.60 -11.97 0.33
C PRO A 147 -2.40 -11.37 -0.83
N THR A 148 -1.93 -11.56 -2.07
CA THR A 148 -2.66 -11.17 -3.29
C THR A 148 -3.26 -12.37 -4.02
N ALA A 149 -3.12 -13.55 -3.43
CA ALA A 149 -3.77 -14.80 -3.84
C ALA A 149 -4.23 -15.55 -2.59
N SER A 150 -5.24 -16.38 -2.73
CA SER A 150 -5.67 -17.26 -1.65
C SER A 150 -4.63 -18.35 -1.40
N PHE A 151 -4.22 -18.50 -0.17
CA PHE A 151 -3.36 -19.59 0.27
C PHE A 151 -4.21 -20.74 0.82
N ASP A 152 -3.70 -21.98 0.75
CA ASP A 152 -4.32 -23.10 1.40
C ASP A 152 -4.33 -22.95 2.93
N THR A 153 -5.20 -23.70 3.59
CA THR A 153 -5.38 -23.63 5.06
C THR A 153 -4.08 -23.88 5.80
N GLN A 154 -3.29 -24.88 5.38
CA GLN A 154 -2.04 -25.23 6.04
C GLN A 154 -1.01 -24.10 5.96
N THR A 155 -0.87 -23.47 4.80
CA THR A 155 0.01 -22.31 4.59
C THR A 155 -0.44 -21.13 5.46
N THR A 156 -1.73 -20.84 5.45
CA THR A 156 -2.31 -19.75 6.24
C THR A 156 -2.06 -19.95 7.74
N GLU A 157 -2.28 -21.14 8.27
CA GLU A 157 -2.00 -21.46 9.68
C GLU A 157 -0.51 -21.32 10.03
N LYS A 158 0.39 -21.79 9.15
CA LYS A 158 1.84 -21.61 9.34
C LYS A 158 2.23 -20.16 9.41
N LEU A 159 1.70 -19.33 8.52
CA LEU A 159 1.95 -17.89 8.49
C LEU A 159 1.40 -17.18 9.73
N GLN A 160 0.18 -17.53 10.18
CA GLN A 160 -0.39 -16.98 11.41
C GLN A 160 0.43 -17.34 12.65
N LYS A 161 0.88 -18.59 12.78
CA LYS A 161 1.76 -19.01 13.87
C LYS A 161 3.11 -18.29 13.85
N SER A 162 3.63 -18.01 12.65
CA SER A 162 4.91 -17.32 12.48
C SER A 162 4.80 -15.82 12.69
N ALA A 163 3.65 -15.23 12.39
CA ALA A 163 3.41 -13.80 12.48
C ALA A 163 3.78 -13.24 13.87
N GLN A 164 3.30 -13.89 14.93
CA GLN A 164 3.61 -13.49 16.31
C GLN A 164 5.10 -13.53 16.63
N LYS A 165 5.80 -14.58 16.14
CA LYS A 165 7.24 -14.78 16.41
C LYS A 165 8.13 -13.80 15.64
N MET A 166 7.73 -13.47 14.41
CA MET A 166 8.50 -12.66 13.48
C MET A 166 8.10 -11.17 13.50
N GLY A 167 7.05 -10.84 14.24
CA GLY A 167 6.58 -9.48 14.44
C GLY A 167 6.00 -8.87 13.16
N TYR A 168 5.16 -9.64 12.44
CA TYR A 168 4.28 -9.13 11.39
C TYR A 168 2.82 -9.54 11.66
N ALA A 169 1.87 -8.91 10.99
CA ALA A 169 0.48 -9.32 10.99
C ALA A 169 0.07 -9.79 9.59
N LEU A 170 -0.69 -10.86 9.50
CA LEU A 170 -1.24 -11.37 8.25
C LEU A 170 -2.57 -10.67 7.97
N ALA A 171 -2.59 -9.81 6.95
CA ALA A 171 -3.78 -9.10 6.53
C ALA A 171 -4.76 -10.01 5.75
N PRO A 172 -6.03 -9.60 5.60
CA PRO A 172 -6.93 -10.24 4.66
C PRO A 172 -6.35 -10.26 3.24
N VAL A 173 -6.76 -11.25 2.45
CA VAL A 173 -6.30 -11.39 1.06
C VAL A 173 -6.78 -10.20 0.22
N LEU A 174 -5.88 -9.53 -0.48
CA LEU A 174 -6.21 -8.57 -1.53
C LEU A 174 -6.59 -9.37 -2.80
N GLN A 175 -7.87 -9.60 -2.99
CA GLN A 175 -8.37 -10.38 -4.11
C GLN A 175 -8.12 -9.66 -5.43
N GLU A 176 -7.68 -10.38 -6.45
CA GLU A 176 -7.61 -9.85 -7.80
C GLU A 176 -9.02 -9.49 -8.28
N ASN A 177 -9.20 -8.23 -8.68
CA ASN A 177 -10.48 -7.75 -9.17
C ASN A 177 -10.26 -6.67 -10.24
N PRO A 178 -10.88 -6.81 -11.42
CA PRO A 178 -10.76 -5.83 -12.52
C PRO A 178 -11.17 -4.41 -12.12
N SER A 179 -12.04 -4.27 -11.13
CA SER A 179 -12.51 -2.97 -10.64
C SER A 179 -11.38 -2.09 -10.10
N TYR A 180 -10.30 -2.69 -9.60
CA TYR A 180 -9.14 -1.92 -9.16
C TYR A 180 -8.43 -1.20 -10.31
N THR A 181 -8.40 -1.78 -11.49
CA THR A 181 -7.75 -1.18 -12.67
C THR A 181 -8.68 -0.31 -13.49
N LYS A 182 -9.98 -0.63 -13.52
CA LYS A 182 -10.99 0.05 -14.31
C LYS A 182 -11.08 1.55 -13.98
N GLY A 183 -11.12 1.89 -12.70
CA GLY A 183 -11.17 3.29 -12.27
C GLY A 183 -9.87 4.06 -12.42
N LEU A 184 -8.70 3.38 -12.36
CA LEU A 184 -7.42 4.08 -12.47
C LEU A 184 -7.25 4.82 -13.80
N ALA A 185 -7.79 4.25 -14.89
CA ALA A 185 -7.76 4.87 -16.21
C ALA A 185 -8.46 6.24 -16.22
N GLU A 186 -9.40 6.46 -15.33
CA GLU A 186 -10.19 7.70 -15.17
C GLU A 186 -9.78 8.53 -13.94
N GLY A 187 -8.78 8.10 -13.18
CA GLY A 187 -8.39 8.76 -11.93
C GLY A 187 -9.33 8.48 -10.75
N ILE A 188 -10.08 7.38 -10.79
CA ILE A 188 -11.12 7.04 -9.81
C ILE A 188 -10.66 5.87 -8.95
N CYS A 189 -10.88 6.00 -7.63
CA CYS A 189 -10.65 4.93 -6.66
C CYS A 189 -11.93 4.11 -6.45
N VAL A 190 -11.83 2.80 -6.29
CA VAL A 190 -13.02 1.95 -6.01
C VAL A 190 -13.74 2.33 -4.71
N LEU A 191 -13.09 3.08 -3.81
CA LEU A 191 -13.69 3.57 -2.57
C LEU A 191 -14.31 4.97 -2.69
N ASP A 192 -14.14 5.66 -3.81
CA ASP A 192 -14.81 6.94 -4.02
C ASP A 192 -16.33 6.76 -3.87
N LYS A 193 -16.95 7.60 -3.04
CA LYS A 193 -18.35 7.46 -2.67
C LYS A 193 -19.27 8.24 -3.60
N ASN A 194 -20.44 7.67 -3.91
CA ASN A 194 -21.65 8.38 -4.36
C ASN A 194 -21.52 9.22 -5.64
N LEU A 195 -20.66 8.88 -6.57
CA LEU A 195 -20.66 9.56 -7.86
C LEU A 195 -21.79 9.01 -8.74
N PRO A 196 -22.66 9.84 -9.34
CA PRO A 196 -23.67 9.41 -10.32
C PRO A 196 -23.04 8.63 -11.49
N TYR A 197 -21.79 8.95 -11.80
CA TYR A 197 -20.95 8.29 -12.80
C TYR A 197 -20.74 6.80 -12.49
N PHE A 198 -20.71 6.40 -11.21
CA PHE A 198 -20.48 5.02 -10.80
C PHE A 198 -21.64 4.08 -11.15
N LYS A 199 -22.87 4.55 -11.26
CA LYS A 199 -24.00 3.70 -11.66
C LYS A 199 -23.81 3.08 -13.04
N ASN A 200 -22.97 3.69 -13.90
CA ASN A 200 -22.69 3.21 -15.25
C ASN A 200 -21.33 2.55 -15.41
N VAL A 201 -20.42 2.73 -14.45
CA VAL A 201 -19.01 2.26 -14.52
C VAL A 201 -18.77 1.09 -13.58
N PHE A 202 -19.48 1.03 -12.45
CA PHE A 202 -19.32 -0.02 -11.44
C PHE A 202 -20.57 -0.90 -11.39
N ASP A 203 -20.34 -2.20 -11.36
CA ASP A 203 -21.35 -3.26 -11.22
C ASP A 203 -21.22 -3.98 -9.87
N GLU A 204 -21.89 -5.11 -9.70
CA GLU A 204 -21.84 -5.90 -8.47
C GLU A 204 -20.41 -6.33 -8.10
N THR A 205 -19.53 -6.53 -9.08
CA THR A 205 -18.13 -6.94 -8.83
C THR A 205 -17.37 -5.84 -8.11
N ASP A 206 -17.73 -4.58 -8.31
CA ASP A 206 -17.13 -3.43 -7.66
C ASP A 206 -17.46 -3.38 -6.17
N PHE A 207 -18.63 -3.87 -5.79
CA PHE A 207 -19.01 -3.99 -4.38
C PHE A 207 -18.05 -4.92 -3.62
N PHE A 208 -17.67 -6.04 -4.23
CA PHE A 208 -16.70 -6.96 -3.62
C PHE A 208 -15.31 -6.34 -3.52
N ALA A 209 -14.83 -5.65 -4.55
CA ALA A 209 -13.56 -4.94 -4.53
C ALA A 209 -13.53 -3.88 -3.42
N ARG A 210 -14.58 -3.08 -3.30
CA ARG A 210 -14.74 -2.07 -2.24
C ARG A 210 -14.69 -2.68 -0.85
N ARG A 211 -15.49 -3.72 -0.62
CA ARG A 211 -15.53 -4.42 0.67
C ARG A 211 -14.18 -5.01 1.02
N ASN A 212 -13.52 -5.67 0.08
CA ASN A 212 -12.21 -6.29 0.28
C ASN A 212 -11.15 -5.25 0.63
N LEU A 213 -11.04 -4.18 -0.15
CA LEU A 213 -10.07 -3.12 0.13
C LEU A 213 -10.34 -2.45 1.49
N LYS A 214 -11.61 -2.18 1.79
CA LYS A 214 -12.01 -1.60 3.08
C LYS A 214 -11.59 -2.48 4.26
N GLN A 215 -11.81 -3.79 4.18
CA GLN A 215 -11.41 -4.74 5.21
C GLN A 215 -9.89 -4.73 5.45
N ILE A 216 -9.09 -4.66 4.37
CA ILE A 216 -7.63 -4.60 4.47
C ILE A 216 -7.20 -3.30 5.16
N LEU A 217 -7.78 -2.16 4.78
CA LEU A 217 -7.44 -0.86 5.35
C LEU A 217 -7.86 -0.76 6.82
N GLU A 218 -9.05 -1.22 7.16
CA GLU A 218 -9.51 -1.31 8.55
C GLU A 218 -8.57 -2.18 9.39
N PHE A 219 -8.06 -3.28 8.83
CA PHE A 219 -7.09 -4.13 9.51
C PHE A 219 -5.74 -3.45 9.73
N ILE A 220 -5.22 -2.71 8.74
CA ILE A 220 -3.93 -2.00 8.81
C ILE A 220 -3.99 -0.83 9.79
N PHE A 221 -5.09 -0.07 9.76
CA PHE A 221 -5.25 1.16 10.54
C PHE A 221 -6.14 0.99 11.77
N ALA A 222 -6.55 -0.25 12.12
CA ALA A 222 -7.20 -0.50 13.38
C ALA A 222 -6.27 -0.06 14.53
N ASP A 223 -6.73 0.88 15.34
CA ASP A 223 -6.09 1.20 16.61
C ASP A 223 -6.13 -0.05 17.51
N LYS A 224 -4.98 -0.69 17.68
CA LYS A 224 -4.76 -1.77 18.63
C LYS A 224 -3.85 -1.31 19.75
#